data_11892d37688ad8f88d1efdb3d1ec394d
#
_entry.id   11892d37688ad8f88d1efdb3d1ec394d
#
_cell.length_a   1.000
_cell.length_b   1.000
_cell.length_c   1.000
_cell.angle_alpha   90.00
_cell.angle_beta   90.00
_cell.angle_gamma   90.00
#
_symmetry.space_group_name_H-M   'P 1'
#
loop_
_entity.id
_entity.type
_entity.pdbx_description
1 polymer ?
#
loop_
_entity_poly.entity_id
_entity_poly.type
_entity_poly.pdbx_seq_one_letter_code
_entity_poly.pdbx_strand_id
1 'polypeptide(L)'
;LLEADSQLPIDFEPSEDIETDVLIIGGGGAGASAALALEETGLRVHLATKLRLGDSNTVMAEGGIQASLGINDSPRRHFSDAYVGGHGQNNRDLLRILCESGSSAISWLSQLGCMLDRNKDGTFQLRPGGGTSLSRVLACRDYTGLEIMRVLKDAVLLSGTTVLQNYAAIELLDDGEGQVTGAVLWDRNKEKLVTVSARAVIIATGGSGQLRFNSFPTSNHLGAVGDGLVLAYRQGCRLINSDSYQYHPSGSVYPEALVGQ
;
A
#
# COMPACT_ATOMS: atom_id res chain seq x y z
N LEU A 1 8.73 12.00 26.77
CA LEU A 1 7.63 11.10 26.42
C LEU A 1 6.35 11.90 26.55
N LEU A 2 5.76 12.29 25.42
CA LEU A 2 4.44 12.89 25.37
C LEU A 2 3.46 11.74 25.66
N GLU A 3 2.76 11.79 26.78
CA GLU A 3 1.58 10.98 26.99
C GLU A 3 0.60 11.36 25.88
N ALA A 4 0.33 10.42 24.98
CA ALA A 4 -0.69 10.61 23.97
C ALA A 4 -2.04 10.62 24.68
N ASP A 5 -2.63 11.81 24.80
CA ASP A 5 -4.01 11.95 25.24
C ASP A 5 -4.88 11.24 24.18
N SER A 6 -5.34 10.04 24.52
CA SER A 6 -6.07 9.16 23.61
C SER A 6 -7.54 9.52 23.46
N GLN A 7 -7.95 10.68 23.95
CA GLN A 7 -9.34 11.10 23.83
C GLN A 7 -9.54 11.97 22.59
N LEU A 8 -10.42 11.52 21.73
CA LEU A 8 -11.00 12.40 20.69
C LEU A 8 -11.60 13.62 21.41
N PRO A 9 -11.22 14.87 21.03
CA PRO A 9 -11.63 16.07 21.74
C PRO A 9 -13.09 16.46 21.57
N ILE A 10 -13.93 15.54 21.09
CA ILE A 10 -15.34 15.82 20.78
C ILE A 10 -16.17 14.60 21.23
N ASP A 11 -17.23 14.84 21.99
CA ASP A 11 -18.28 13.88 22.31
C ASP A 11 -19.07 13.53 21.03
N PHE A 12 -18.51 12.70 20.17
CA PHE A 12 -19.18 12.17 19.00
C PHE A 12 -19.72 10.78 19.32
N GLU A 13 -21.03 10.65 19.40
CA GLU A 13 -21.63 9.32 19.32
C GLU A 13 -21.59 8.83 17.88
N PRO A 14 -21.05 7.62 17.61
CA PRO A 14 -21.11 7.02 16.27
C PRO A 14 -22.57 6.93 15.82
N SER A 15 -22.82 7.27 14.56
CA SER A 15 -24.19 7.28 14.01
C SER A 15 -24.55 5.95 13.35
N GLU A 16 -23.60 5.05 13.19
CA GLU A 16 -23.75 3.76 12.51
C GLU A 16 -22.70 2.77 13.02
N ASP A 17 -23.11 1.52 13.23
CA ASP A 17 -22.24 0.42 13.60
C ASP A 17 -22.20 -0.61 12.48
N ILE A 18 -21.01 -1.00 12.05
CA ILE A 18 -20.74 -2.01 11.04
C ILE A 18 -20.00 -3.17 11.70
N GLU A 19 -20.43 -4.40 11.44
CA GLU A 19 -19.72 -5.60 11.85
C GLU A 19 -19.11 -6.33 10.67
N THR A 20 -17.85 -6.74 10.81
CA THR A 20 -17.12 -7.49 9.78
C THR A 20 -16.14 -8.48 10.40
N ASP A 21 -15.66 -9.45 9.63
CA ASP A 21 -14.60 -10.34 10.09
C ASP A 21 -13.23 -9.67 9.92
N VAL A 22 -13.03 -8.99 8.79
CA VAL A 22 -11.77 -8.30 8.49
C VAL A 22 -12.05 -6.88 7.99
N LEU A 23 -11.45 -5.89 8.65
CA LEU A 23 -11.40 -4.52 8.18
C LEU A 23 -10.02 -4.23 7.56
N ILE A 24 -10.01 -3.82 6.29
CA ILE A 24 -8.80 -3.36 5.61
C ILE A 24 -8.85 -1.85 5.53
N ILE A 25 -7.82 -1.17 6.01
CA ILE A 25 -7.70 0.30 5.98
C ILE A 25 -6.67 0.69 4.93
N GLY A 26 -7.15 1.20 3.81
CA GLY A 26 -6.35 1.64 2.67
C GLY A 26 -6.67 0.91 1.36
N GLY A 27 -7.03 1.65 0.33
CA GLY A 27 -7.47 1.15 -0.99
C GLY A 27 -6.39 1.17 -2.07
N GLY A 28 -5.11 1.16 -1.70
CA GLY A 28 -3.98 1.03 -2.61
C GLY A 28 -3.66 -0.43 -2.97
N GLY A 29 -2.53 -0.66 -3.64
CA GLY A 29 -2.12 -2.00 -4.08
C GLY A 29 -2.09 -3.04 -2.97
N ALA A 30 -1.57 -2.69 -1.78
CA ALA A 30 -1.51 -3.63 -0.65
C ALA A 30 -2.90 -3.99 -0.11
N GLY A 31 -3.78 -2.99 0.08
CA GLY A 31 -5.14 -3.24 0.59
C GLY A 31 -6.01 -4.00 -0.41
N ALA A 32 -5.93 -3.65 -1.69
CA ALA A 32 -6.63 -4.39 -2.74
C ALA A 32 -6.15 -5.84 -2.84
N SER A 33 -4.84 -6.07 -2.77
CA SER A 33 -4.28 -7.44 -2.76
C SER A 33 -4.71 -8.23 -1.53
N ALA A 34 -4.76 -7.60 -0.34
CA ALA A 34 -5.24 -8.24 0.87
C ALA A 34 -6.73 -8.64 0.76
N ALA A 35 -7.57 -7.75 0.20
CA ALA A 35 -8.98 -8.05 -0.03
C ALA A 35 -9.17 -9.28 -0.95
N LEU A 36 -8.45 -9.31 -2.07
CA LEU A 36 -8.50 -10.43 -3.02
C LEU A 36 -7.95 -11.73 -2.45
N ALA A 37 -6.91 -11.66 -1.59
CA ALA A 37 -6.38 -12.84 -0.91
C ALA A 37 -7.39 -13.46 0.08
N LEU A 38 -8.38 -12.72 0.52
CA LEU A 38 -9.42 -13.16 1.44
C LEU A 38 -10.69 -13.62 0.73
N GLU A 39 -10.81 -13.43 -0.58
CA GLU A 39 -12.05 -13.70 -1.33
C GLU A 39 -12.59 -15.11 -1.17
N GLU A 40 -11.71 -16.12 -1.22
CA GLU A 40 -12.11 -17.54 -1.14
C GLU A 40 -12.28 -18.05 0.30
N THR A 41 -12.05 -17.21 1.30
CA THR A 41 -12.09 -17.62 2.72
C THR A 41 -13.51 -17.68 3.30
N GLY A 42 -14.49 -17.08 2.63
CA GLY A 42 -15.85 -16.91 3.14
C GLY A 42 -16.00 -15.88 4.26
N LEU A 43 -14.94 -15.15 4.59
CA LEU A 43 -14.97 -14.05 5.56
C LEU A 43 -15.66 -12.82 4.98
N ARG A 44 -16.39 -12.10 5.84
CA ARG A 44 -16.90 -10.76 5.49
C ARG A 44 -15.75 -9.77 5.55
N VAL A 45 -15.45 -9.13 4.43
CA VAL A 45 -14.35 -8.18 4.30
C VAL A 45 -14.88 -6.79 3.97
N HIS A 46 -14.53 -5.81 4.78
CA HIS A 46 -14.72 -4.40 4.47
C HIS A 46 -13.37 -3.74 4.19
N LEU A 47 -13.29 -3.00 3.08
CA LEU A 47 -12.13 -2.20 2.72
C LEU A 47 -12.51 -0.72 2.80
N ALA A 48 -11.97 -0.02 3.79
CA ALA A 48 -12.16 1.41 3.97
C ALA A 48 -11.02 2.21 3.33
N THR A 49 -11.35 3.21 2.55
CA THR A 49 -10.36 4.11 1.95
C THR A 49 -10.81 5.56 2.07
N LYS A 50 -9.91 6.44 2.51
CA LYS A 50 -10.23 7.86 2.72
C LYS A 50 -10.51 8.65 1.45
N LEU A 51 -10.17 8.08 0.29
CA LEU A 51 -10.43 8.58 -1.05
C LEU A 51 -11.17 7.51 -1.85
N ARG A 52 -11.12 7.57 -3.18
CA ARG A 52 -11.68 6.49 -4.02
C ARG A 52 -10.78 5.26 -3.99
N LEU A 53 -11.35 4.11 -4.26
CA LEU A 53 -10.58 2.88 -4.43
C LEU A 53 -9.57 3.04 -5.58
N GLY A 54 -8.31 2.79 -5.28
CA GLY A 54 -7.20 2.95 -6.22
C GLY A 54 -6.47 4.29 -6.13
N ASP A 55 -7.07 5.33 -5.56
CA ASP A 55 -6.40 6.61 -5.34
C ASP A 55 -5.28 6.44 -4.29
N SER A 56 -4.05 6.21 -4.75
CA SER A 56 -2.92 5.82 -3.90
C SER A 56 -1.57 6.07 -4.58
N ASN A 57 -0.46 5.96 -3.83
CA ASN A 57 0.87 5.99 -4.41
C ASN A 57 1.15 4.84 -5.40
N THR A 58 0.41 3.75 -5.33
CA THR A 58 0.55 2.66 -6.31
C THR A 58 0.26 3.16 -7.72
N VAL A 59 -0.80 3.96 -7.89
CA VAL A 59 -1.16 4.55 -9.19
C VAL A 59 -0.07 5.48 -9.74
N MET A 60 0.71 6.09 -8.87
CA MET A 60 1.77 7.03 -9.23
C MET A 60 3.09 6.34 -9.61
N ALA A 61 3.18 5.02 -9.46
CA ALA A 61 4.42 4.29 -9.74
C ALA A 61 4.62 4.10 -11.25
N GLU A 62 5.62 4.78 -11.81
CA GLU A 62 5.93 4.77 -13.23
C GLU A 62 6.95 3.67 -13.59
N GLY A 63 7.98 3.54 -12.76
CA GLY A 63 9.21 2.81 -13.08
C GLY A 63 9.08 1.29 -13.25
N GLY A 64 8.13 0.64 -12.60
CA GLY A 64 7.95 -0.81 -12.70
C GLY A 64 8.02 -1.57 -11.38
N ILE A 65 7.90 -2.89 -11.47
CA ILE A 65 7.97 -3.83 -10.36
C ILE A 65 9.09 -4.85 -10.62
N GLN A 66 9.83 -5.23 -9.58
CA GLN A 66 10.94 -6.17 -9.70
C GLN A 66 10.52 -7.60 -9.34
N ALA A 67 10.87 -8.55 -10.22
CA ALA A 67 10.79 -9.98 -9.95
C ALA A 67 11.88 -10.74 -10.69
N SER A 68 12.43 -11.78 -10.07
CA SER A 68 13.51 -12.59 -10.63
C SER A 68 12.97 -13.62 -11.64
N LEU A 69 12.65 -13.16 -12.85
CA LEU A 69 12.10 -13.97 -13.93
C LEU A 69 13.11 -14.26 -15.07
N GLY A 70 14.26 -13.64 -15.04
CA GLY A 70 15.32 -13.83 -16.05
C GLY A 70 15.98 -15.21 -15.97
N ILE A 71 16.44 -15.75 -17.11
CA ILE A 71 17.05 -17.08 -17.23
C ILE A 71 18.24 -17.29 -16.25
N ASN A 72 19.01 -16.23 -16.00
CA ASN A 72 20.18 -16.26 -15.11
C ASN A 72 19.90 -15.59 -13.77
N ASP A 73 18.66 -15.25 -13.47
CA ASP A 73 18.27 -14.63 -12.20
C ASP A 73 17.69 -15.64 -11.22
N SER A 74 17.57 -15.24 -9.97
CA SER A 74 16.99 -16.07 -8.92
C SER A 74 16.52 -15.20 -7.74
N PRO A 75 15.59 -15.69 -6.91
CA PRO A 75 15.21 -15.03 -5.65
C PRO A 75 16.41 -14.72 -4.75
N ARG A 76 17.42 -15.60 -4.75
CA ARG A 76 18.66 -15.40 -3.96
C ARG A 76 19.49 -14.21 -4.47
N ARG A 77 19.60 -14.03 -5.79
CA ARG A 77 20.30 -12.87 -6.37
C ARG A 77 19.52 -11.59 -6.12
N HIS A 78 18.20 -11.64 -6.29
CA HIS A 78 17.31 -10.51 -5.97
C HIS A 78 17.46 -10.12 -4.50
N PHE A 79 17.45 -11.10 -3.59
CA PHE A 79 17.67 -10.87 -2.17
C PHE A 79 19.04 -10.19 -1.91
N SER A 80 20.11 -10.69 -2.53
CA SER A 80 21.46 -10.14 -2.35
C SER A 80 21.53 -8.67 -2.77
N ASP A 81 21.00 -8.33 -3.96
CA ASP A 81 20.98 -6.95 -4.45
C ASP A 81 20.18 -6.03 -3.53
N ALA A 82 18.96 -6.45 -3.14
CA ALA A 82 18.09 -5.67 -2.29
C ALA A 82 18.65 -5.51 -0.85
N TYR A 83 19.33 -6.56 -0.33
CA TYR A 83 19.96 -6.50 0.98
C TYR A 83 21.14 -5.51 1.01
N VAL A 84 21.95 -5.53 -0.04
CA VAL A 84 23.06 -4.56 -0.21
C VAL A 84 22.52 -3.16 -0.41
N GLY A 85 21.50 -2.99 -1.27
CA GLY A 85 20.84 -1.69 -1.52
C GLY A 85 20.19 -1.09 -0.27
N GLY A 86 19.70 -1.94 0.63
CA GLY A 86 19.17 -1.54 1.93
C GLY A 86 20.23 -1.41 3.04
N HIS A 87 21.52 -1.41 2.67
CA HIS A 87 22.66 -1.29 3.61
C HIS A 87 22.61 -2.29 4.78
N GLY A 88 22.00 -3.47 4.56
CA GLY A 88 21.86 -4.51 5.56
C GLY A 88 20.82 -4.21 6.67
N GLN A 89 20.04 -3.13 6.56
CA GLN A 89 19.00 -2.75 7.51
C GLN A 89 17.69 -3.50 7.31
N ASN A 90 17.55 -4.22 6.19
CA ASN A 90 16.34 -4.96 5.86
C ASN A 90 16.01 -6.03 6.91
N ASN A 91 14.73 -6.21 7.21
CA ASN A 91 14.27 -7.42 7.85
C ASN A 91 14.48 -8.58 6.86
N ARG A 92 15.37 -9.52 7.21
CA ARG A 92 15.82 -10.59 6.31
C ARG A 92 14.70 -11.56 5.94
N ASP A 93 13.81 -11.87 6.87
CA ASP A 93 12.71 -12.80 6.63
C ASP A 93 11.67 -12.20 5.69
N LEU A 94 11.29 -10.95 5.90
CA LEU A 94 10.36 -10.23 5.01
C LEU A 94 10.97 -10.04 3.61
N LEU A 95 12.26 -9.70 3.53
CA LEU A 95 12.96 -9.57 2.24
C LEU A 95 13.02 -10.91 1.50
N ARG A 96 13.25 -12.03 2.21
CA ARG A 96 13.26 -13.37 1.64
C ARG A 96 11.88 -13.69 1.04
N ILE A 97 10.81 -13.48 1.81
CA ILE A 97 9.43 -13.70 1.35
C ILE A 97 9.13 -12.87 0.09
N LEU A 98 9.50 -11.58 0.09
CA LEU A 98 9.32 -10.70 -1.06
C LEU A 98 10.01 -11.25 -2.31
N CYS A 99 11.28 -11.65 -2.20
CA CYS A 99 12.05 -12.15 -3.34
C CYS A 99 11.56 -13.52 -3.85
N GLU A 100 11.18 -14.41 -2.94
CA GLU A 100 10.66 -15.74 -3.28
C GLU A 100 9.28 -15.68 -3.90
N SER A 101 8.41 -14.77 -3.44
CA SER A 101 7.05 -14.62 -3.94
C SER A 101 6.94 -13.79 -5.22
N GLY A 102 8.02 -13.14 -5.66
CA GLY A 102 7.97 -12.20 -6.78
C GLY A 102 7.40 -12.81 -8.08
N SER A 103 7.84 -14.02 -8.44
CA SER A 103 7.38 -14.70 -9.66
C SER A 103 5.88 -15.05 -9.60
N SER A 104 5.41 -15.55 -8.45
CA SER A 104 4.00 -15.89 -8.25
C SER A 104 3.11 -14.63 -8.25
N ALA A 105 3.58 -13.53 -7.67
CA ALA A 105 2.87 -12.26 -7.69
C ALA A 105 2.69 -11.72 -9.12
N ILE A 106 3.72 -11.79 -9.95
CA ILE A 106 3.63 -11.39 -11.38
C ILE A 106 2.68 -12.30 -12.16
N SER A 107 2.74 -13.61 -11.91
CA SER A 107 1.82 -14.56 -12.53
C SER A 107 0.37 -14.27 -12.14
N TRP A 108 0.12 -14.01 -10.87
CA TRP A 108 -1.20 -13.64 -10.36
C TRP A 108 -1.71 -12.33 -10.99
N LEU A 109 -0.91 -11.26 -11.02
CA LEU A 109 -1.28 -10.01 -11.71
C LEU A 109 -1.60 -10.24 -13.19
N SER A 110 -0.83 -11.11 -13.87
CA SER A 110 -1.10 -11.45 -15.26
C SER A 110 -2.39 -12.22 -15.45
N GLN A 111 -2.77 -13.09 -14.50
CA GLN A 111 -4.05 -13.81 -14.50
C GLN A 111 -5.23 -12.84 -14.30
N LEU A 112 -5.05 -11.78 -13.50
CA LEU A 112 -6.01 -10.68 -13.37
C LEU A 112 -6.10 -9.79 -14.62
N GLY A 113 -5.27 -10.04 -15.65
CA GLY A 113 -5.25 -9.28 -16.90
C GLY A 113 -4.33 -8.06 -16.90
N CYS A 114 -3.31 -8.03 -16.03
CA CYS A 114 -2.29 -6.98 -16.02
C CYS A 114 -1.41 -7.08 -17.28
N MET A 115 -1.36 -6.01 -18.06
CA MET A 115 -0.64 -5.94 -19.33
C MET A 115 0.77 -5.40 -19.15
N LEU A 116 1.68 -6.26 -18.68
CA LEU A 116 3.11 -5.93 -18.63
C LEU A 116 3.75 -6.10 -20.01
N ASP A 117 4.75 -5.26 -20.30
CA ASP A 117 5.48 -5.24 -21.58
C ASP A 117 6.10 -6.61 -21.89
N ARG A 118 5.99 -7.03 -23.17
CA ARG A 118 6.49 -8.32 -23.64
C ARG A 118 7.38 -8.16 -24.87
N ASN A 119 8.30 -9.08 -25.00
CA ASN A 119 9.10 -9.27 -26.21
C ASN A 119 8.24 -9.86 -27.35
N LYS A 120 8.78 -9.87 -28.56
CA LYS A 120 8.08 -10.42 -29.73
C LYS A 120 7.77 -11.92 -29.63
N ASP A 121 8.52 -12.64 -28.80
CA ASP A 121 8.33 -14.06 -28.52
C ASP A 121 7.32 -14.35 -27.40
N GLY A 122 6.71 -13.30 -26.83
CA GLY A 122 5.72 -13.38 -25.75
C GLY A 122 6.31 -13.44 -24.35
N THR A 123 7.62 -13.52 -24.16
CA THR A 123 8.28 -13.43 -22.85
C THR A 123 8.18 -12.02 -22.27
N PHE A 124 8.29 -11.87 -20.96
CA PHE A 124 8.31 -10.54 -20.34
C PHE A 124 9.55 -9.75 -20.74
N GLN A 125 9.36 -8.49 -21.08
CA GLN A 125 10.46 -7.56 -21.29
C GLN A 125 11.02 -7.14 -19.93
N LEU A 126 12.24 -7.53 -19.61
CA LEU A 126 12.92 -7.18 -18.38
C LEU A 126 13.86 -5.99 -18.61
N ARG A 127 13.73 -4.97 -17.78
CA ARG A 127 14.56 -3.75 -17.84
C ARG A 127 15.59 -3.75 -16.70
N PRO A 128 16.75 -3.09 -16.88
CA PRO A 128 17.68 -2.87 -15.77
C PRO A 128 17.04 -1.93 -14.74
N GLY A 129 17.38 -2.13 -13.47
CA GLY A 129 17.00 -1.26 -12.37
C GLY A 129 18.24 -0.67 -11.68
N GLY A 130 18.06 0.44 -10.98
CA GLY A 130 19.12 1.02 -10.17
C GLY A 130 19.59 0.04 -9.08
N GLY A 131 20.89 -0.23 -9.01
CA GLY A 131 21.47 -1.12 -8.00
C GLY A 131 21.19 -2.62 -8.20
N THR A 132 20.61 -3.03 -9.32
CA THR A 132 20.37 -4.45 -9.63
C THR A 132 21.50 -5.05 -10.44
N SER A 133 21.93 -6.28 -10.10
CA SER A 133 22.96 -7.00 -10.84
C SER A 133 22.46 -7.57 -12.18
N LEU A 134 21.14 -7.74 -12.32
CA LEU A 134 20.48 -8.27 -13.51
C LEU A 134 19.20 -7.46 -13.82
N SER A 135 18.79 -7.52 -15.10
CA SER A 135 17.52 -6.94 -15.53
C SER A 135 16.35 -7.74 -14.96
N ARG A 136 15.54 -7.13 -14.10
CA ARG A 136 14.38 -7.76 -13.45
C ARG A 136 13.19 -6.83 -13.27
N VAL A 137 13.26 -5.62 -13.80
CA VAL A 137 12.15 -4.67 -13.74
C VAL A 137 11.16 -4.97 -14.84
N LEU A 138 9.93 -5.28 -14.46
CA LEU A 138 8.78 -5.39 -15.33
C LEU A 138 8.01 -4.08 -15.33
N ALA A 139 7.53 -3.65 -16.47
CA ALA A 139 6.80 -2.39 -16.59
C ALA A 139 5.65 -2.52 -17.59
N CYS A 140 4.71 -1.61 -17.51
CA CYS A 140 3.74 -1.31 -18.55
C CYS A 140 4.06 0.09 -19.07
N ARG A 141 5.00 0.21 -20.01
CA ARG A 141 5.56 1.50 -20.46
C ARG A 141 5.99 2.35 -19.27
N ASP A 142 5.36 3.53 -19.09
CA ASP A 142 5.57 4.44 -17.95
C ASP A 142 4.32 4.53 -17.04
N TYR A 143 3.44 3.52 -17.10
CA TYR A 143 2.16 3.48 -16.40
C TYR A 143 1.99 2.22 -15.56
N THR A 144 3.07 1.66 -15.06
CA THR A 144 3.05 0.35 -14.38
C THR A 144 2.10 0.33 -13.19
N GLY A 145 2.16 1.35 -12.32
CA GLY A 145 1.29 1.43 -11.16
C GLY A 145 -0.18 1.65 -11.51
N LEU A 146 -0.45 2.46 -12.55
CA LEU A 146 -1.80 2.67 -13.05
C LEU A 146 -2.39 1.35 -13.57
N GLU A 147 -1.62 0.57 -14.33
CA GLU A 147 -2.05 -0.72 -14.87
C GLU A 147 -2.28 -1.75 -13.75
N ILE A 148 -1.38 -1.84 -12.77
CA ILE A 148 -1.56 -2.70 -11.60
C ILE A 148 -2.84 -2.32 -10.84
N MET A 149 -3.05 -1.02 -10.58
CA MET A 149 -4.25 -0.58 -9.87
C MET A 149 -5.54 -0.76 -10.67
N ARG A 150 -5.47 -0.65 -12.00
CA ARG A 150 -6.62 -0.94 -12.87
C ARG A 150 -7.14 -2.36 -12.61
N VAL A 151 -6.27 -3.36 -12.73
CA VAL A 151 -6.68 -4.76 -12.57
C VAL A 151 -7.07 -5.10 -11.13
N LEU A 152 -6.35 -4.59 -10.14
CA LEU A 152 -6.67 -4.83 -8.73
C LEU A 152 -8.01 -4.19 -8.34
N LYS A 153 -8.26 -2.96 -8.78
CA LYS A 153 -9.53 -2.26 -8.53
C LYS A 153 -10.70 -3.00 -9.16
N ASP A 154 -10.57 -3.38 -10.44
CA ASP A 154 -11.62 -4.11 -11.16
C ASP A 154 -11.92 -5.44 -10.47
N ALA A 155 -10.89 -6.19 -10.07
CA ALA A 155 -11.05 -7.44 -9.34
C ALA A 155 -11.73 -7.25 -7.97
N VAL A 156 -11.33 -6.25 -7.17
CA VAL A 156 -11.98 -5.95 -5.88
C VAL A 156 -13.45 -5.56 -6.06
N LEU A 157 -13.78 -4.78 -7.08
CA LEU A 157 -15.16 -4.39 -7.34
C LEU A 157 -16.04 -5.57 -7.82
N LEU A 158 -15.43 -6.62 -8.39
CA LEU A 158 -16.11 -7.85 -8.79
C LEU A 158 -16.13 -8.90 -7.68
N SER A 159 -15.33 -8.75 -6.62
CA SER A 159 -15.28 -9.65 -5.47
C SER A 159 -16.43 -9.39 -4.50
N GLY A 160 -16.54 -10.25 -3.47
CA GLY A 160 -17.48 -10.07 -2.35
C GLY A 160 -17.08 -8.99 -1.33
N THR A 161 -16.01 -8.24 -1.58
CA THR A 161 -15.51 -7.20 -0.65
C THR A 161 -16.42 -5.97 -0.65
N THR A 162 -16.87 -5.55 0.52
CA THR A 162 -17.59 -4.28 0.68
C THR A 162 -16.60 -3.13 0.73
N VAL A 163 -16.70 -2.19 -0.22
CA VAL A 163 -15.77 -1.05 -0.32
C VAL A 163 -16.41 0.23 0.22
N LEU A 164 -15.84 0.76 1.30
CA LEU A 164 -16.22 2.03 1.93
C LEU A 164 -15.30 3.14 1.39
N GLN A 165 -15.74 3.84 0.33
CA GLN A 165 -15.00 4.95 -0.26
C GLN A 165 -15.31 6.27 0.46
N ASN A 166 -14.31 7.13 0.60
CA ASN A 166 -14.36 8.39 1.35
C ASN A 166 -14.54 8.20 2.87
N TYR A 167 -14.12 7.06 3.38
CA TYR A 167 -14.06 6.75 4.82
C TYR A 167 -12.62 6.83 5.31
N ALA A 168 -12.31 7.80 6.15
CA ALA A 168 -11.00 7.95 6.76
C ALA A 168 -10.97 7.27 8.12
N ALA A 169 -10.07 6.31 8.34
CA ALA A 169 -9.85 5.77 9.67
C ALA A 169 -9.14 6.82 10.54
N ILE A 170 -9.74 7.13 11.69
CA ILE A 170 -9.25 8.15 12.61
C ILE A 170 -8.76 7.56 13.93
N GLU A 171 -9.25 6.39 14.32
CA GLU A 171 -8.85 5.70 15.52
C GLU A 171 -9.01 4.19 15.37
N LEU A 172 -8.15 3.41 16.01
CA LEU A 172 -8.34 1.97 16.19
C LEU A 172 -9.00 1.72 17.54
N LEU A 173 -9.93 0.77 17.56
CA LEU A 173 -10.59 0.33 18.78
C LEU A 173 -9.85 -0.89 19.34
N ASP A 174 -9.75 -0.99 20.66
CA ASP A 174 -9.21 -2.14 21.35
C ASP A 174 -10.11 -2.59 22.50
N ASP A 175 -9.82 -3.74 23.06
CA ASP A 175 -10.57 -4.35 24.18
C ASP A 175 -10.11 -3.89 25.57
N GLY A 176 -9.17 -2.95 25.64
CA GLY A 176 -8.50 -2.52 26.88
C GLY A 176 -7.38 -3.47 27.35
N GLU A 177 -7.19 -4.62 26.69
CA GLU A 177 -6.10 -5.56 26.92
C GLU A 177 -5.03 -5.49 25.83
N GLY A 178 -5.21 -4.58 24.85
CA GLY A 178 -4.27 -4.31 23.76
C GLY A 178 -4.57 -5.10 22.48
N GLN A 179 -5.69 -5.80 22.38
CA GLN A 179 -6.15 -6.42 21.15
C GLN A 179 -7.04 -5.46 20.37
N VAL A 180 -6.68 -5.17 19.11
CA VAL A 180 -7.48 -4.34 18.24
C VAL A 180 -8.76 -5.08 17.83
N THR A 181 -9.91 -4.43 18.05
CA THR A 181 -11.26 -4.96 17.81
C THR A 181 -12.01 -4.24 16.69
N GLY A 182 -11.40 -3.24 16.06
CA GLY A 182 -12.05 -2.46 15.01
C GLY A 182 -11.42 -1.10 14.80
N ALA A 183 -12.20 -0.19 14.23
CA ALA A 183 -11.79 1.19 14.02
C ALA A 183 -13.01 2.15 14.01
N VAL A 184 -12.74 3.40 14.35
CA VAL A 184 -13.65 4.52 14.07
C VAL A 184 -13.27 5.13 12.73
N LEU A 185 -14.25 5.24 11.84
CA LEU A 185 -14.11 5.81 10.52
C LEU A 185 -14.89 7.13 10.44
N TRP A 186 -14.33 8.09 9.74
CA TRP A 186 -15.00 9.32 9.35
C TRP A 186 -15.57 9.19 7.93
N ASP A 187 -16.92 9.11 7.81
CA ASP A 187 -17.61 9.23 6.52
C ASP A 187 -17.55 10.68 6.07
N ARG A 188 -16.67 10.98 5.13
CA ARG A 188 -16.41 12.33 4.63
C ARG A 188 -17.55 12.90 3.78
N ASN A 189 -18.45 12.04 3.28
CA ASN A 189 -19.60 12.48 2.48
C ASN A 189 -20.76 12.91 3.37
N LYS A 190 -20.98 12.18 4.47
CA LYS A 190 -22.09 12.44 5.41
C LYS A 190 -21.64 13.24 6.63
N GLU A 191 -20.33 13.48 6.76
CA GLU A 191 -19.71 14.15 7.94
C GLU A 191 -20.10 13.48 9.27
N LYS A 192 -20.03 12.15 9.30
CA LYS A 192 -20.42 11.33 10.44
C LYS A 192 -19.33 10.32 10.83
N LEU A 193 -19.32 9.97 12.11
CA LEU A 193 -18.51 8.86 12.59
C LEU A 193 -19.26 7.54 12.44
N VAL A 194 -18.51 6.52 12.05
CA VAL A 194 -18.96 5.14 11.89
C VAL A 194 -18.03 4.23 12.65
N THR A 195 -18.58 3.40 13.54
CA THR A 195 -17.82 2.35 14.22
C THR A 195 -17.81 1.10 13.34
N VAL A 196 -16.64 0.52 13.14
CA VAL A 196 -16.49 -0.77 12.49
C VAL A 196 -15.87 -1.75 13.47
N SER A 197 -16.67 -2.71 13.93
CA SER A 197 -16.19 -3.82 14.75
C SER A 197 -15.65 -4.92 13.84
N ALA A 198 -14.43 -5.39 14.10
CA ALA A 198 -13.76 -6.38 13.28
C ALA A 198 -12.93 -7.35 14.13
N ARG A 199 -12.88 -8.61 13.73
CA ARG A 199 -12.04 -9.63 14.38
C ARG A 199 -10.56 -9.45 14.05
N ALA A 200 -10.27 -8.81 12.89
CA ALA A 200 -8.91 -8.45 12.49
C ALA A 200 -8.92 -7.13 11.70
N VAL A 201 -7.86 -6.34 11.89
CA VAL A 201 -7.65 -5.09 11.14
C VAL A 201 -6.33 -5.16 10.38
N ILE A 202 -6.38 -4.88 9.08
CA ILE A 202 -5.20 -4.77 8.22
C ILE A 202 -4.95 -3.31 7.89
N ILE A 203 -3.81 -2.77 8.29
CA ILE A 203 -3.39 -1.41 7.95
C ILE A 203 -2.59 -1.47 6.65
N ALA A 204 -3.13 -0.87 5.58
CA ALA A 204 -2.55 -0.80 4.24
C ALA A 204 -2.54 0.63 3.67
N THR A 205 -2.34 1.62 4.55
CA THR A 205 -2.52 3.06 4.27
C THR A 205 -1.36 3.71 3.50
N GLY A 206 -0.33 2.94 3.16
CA GLY A 206 0.90 3.48 2.58
C GLY A 206 1.75 4.24 3.60
N GLY A 207 2.58 5.15 3.11
CA GLY A 207 3.53 5.90 3.93
C GLY A 207 3.16 7.36 4.13
N SER A 208 4.18 8.19 4.33
CA SER A 208 4.07 9.61 4.70
C SER A 208 4.79 10.55 3.71
N GLY A 209 5.03 10.09 2.48
CA GLY A 209 5.81 10.85 1.47
C GLY A 209 5.20 12.19 1.05
N GLN A 210 3.91 12.45 1.34
CA GLN A 210 3.27 13.75 1.08
C GLN A 210 3.57 14.79 2.18
N LEU A 211 4.10 14.38 3.32
CA LEU A 211 4.54 15.33 4.33
C LEU A 211 5.72 16.16 3.80
N ARG A 212 5.54 17.48 3.74
CA ARG A 212 6.55 18.40 3.21
C ARG A 212 7.48 18.85 4.32
N PHE A 213 8.61 18.18 4.44
CA PHE A 213 9.66 18.60 5.37
C PHE A 213 10.49 19.75 4.75
N ASN A 214 10.67 20.81 5.48
CA ASN A 214 11.47 21.98 5.05
C ASN A 214 11.10 22.51 3.66
N SER A 215 9.81 22.46 3.30
CA SER A 215 9.29 22.93 2.01
C SER A 215 9.79 22.15 0.79
N PHE A 216 10.38 20.97 0.96
CA PHE A 216 10.73 20.11 -0.17
C PHE A 216 9.47 19.71 -0.95
N PRO A 217 9.49 19.85 -2.29
CA PRO A 217 8.37 19.41 -3.11
C PRO A 217 8.24 17.88 -3.04
N THR A 218 7.03 17.40 -3.25
CA THR A 218 6.75 15.97 -3.33
C THR A 218 5.74 15.69 -4.42
N SER A 219 5.98 14.63 -5.20
CA SER A 219 5.05 14.08 -6.19
C SER A 219 4.20 12.94 -5.62
N ASN A 220 4.35 12.60 -4.33
CA ASN A 220 3.53 11.57 -3.70
C ASN A 220 2.04 11.90 -3.77
N HIS A 221 1.20 10.87 -3.80
CA HIS A 221 -0.24 11.03 -3.77
C HIS A 221 -0.69 11.77 -2.51
N LEU A 222 -1.67 12.68 -2.65
CA LEU A 222 -2.20 13.53 -1.56
C LEU A 222 -2.63 12.74 -0.31
N GLY A 223 -2.97 11.48 -0.47
CA GLY A 223 -3.33 10.58 0.61
C GLY A 223 -2.18 10.05 1.46
N ALA A 224 -0.91 10.20 1.04
CA ALA A 224 0.24 9.59 1.71
C ALA A 224 0.77 10.46 2.86
N VAL A 225 -0.02 10.66 3.90
CA VAL A 225 0.27 11.56 5.05
C VAL A 225 0.58 10.82 6.36
N GLY A 226 0.73 9.49 6.32
CA GLY A 226 1.15 8.70 7.47
C GLY A 226 0.02 8.28 8.42
N ASP A 227 -1.23 8.32 8.01
CA ASP A 227 -2.38 8.01 8.88
C ASP A 227 -2.20 6.68 9.62
N GLY A 228 -1.90 5.60 8.90
CA GLY A 228 -1.74 4.28 9.51
C GLY A 228 -0.53 4.17 10.42
N LEU A 229 0.52 4.96 10.19
CA LEU A 229 1.66 5.02 11.11
C LEU A 229 1.22 5.61 12.46
N VAL A 230 0.42 6.67 12.43
CA VAL A 230 -0.13 7.30 13.64
C VAL A 230 -1.09 6.35 14.35
N LEU A 231 -2.02 5.71 13.63
CA LEU A 231 -2.95 4.74 14.19
C LEU A 231 -2.22 3.58 14.88
N ALA A 232 -1.24 2.98 14.20
CA ALA A 232 -0.45 1.89 14.75
C ALA A 232 0.39 2.34 15.97
N TYR A 233 1.00 3.54 15.90
CA TYR A 233 1.78 4.08 17.02
C TYR A 233 0.92 4.29 18.27
N ARG A 234 -0.29 4.82 18.13
CA ARG A 234 -1.23 5.00 19.25
C ARG A 234 -1.63 3.69 19.91
N GLN A 235 -1.65 2.59 19.15
CA GLN A 235 -1.87 1.24 19.65
C GLN A 235 -0.60 0.56 20.21
N GLY A 236 0.47 1.32 20.42
CA GLY A 236 1.71 0.81 21.00
C GLY A 236 2.62 0.05 20.03
N CYS A 237 2.33 0.05 18.74
CA CYS A 237 3.20 -0.57 17.73
C CYS A 237 4.54 0.16 17.65
N ARG A 238 5.63 -0.59 17.52
CA ARG A 238 6.95 -0.01 17.25
C ARG A 238 7.05 0.39 15.80
N LEU A 239 7.46 1.63 15.55
CA LEU A 239 7.80 2.10 14.22
C LEU A 239 9.28 1.85 13.94
N ILE A 240 9.58 1.45 12.71
CA ILE A 240 10.96 1.27 12.22
C ILE A 240 11.20 2.17 11.01
N ASN A 241 12.45 2.61 10.85
CA ASN A 241 12.88 3.43 9.71
C ASN A 241 12.03 4.71 9.51
N SER A 242 11.54 5.30 10.60
CA SER A 242 10.70 6.50 10.56
C SER A 242 11.44 7.77 10.07
N ASP A 243 12.76 7.72 10.02
CA ASP A 243 13.67 8.72 9.48
C ASP A 243 14.07 8.46 8.01
N SER A 244 13.64 7.33 7.43
CA SER A 244 14.05 6.91 6.09
C SER A 244 13.10 7.45 5.03
N TYR A 245 13.40 8.65 4.53
CA TYR A 245 12.73 9.24 3.38
C TYR A 245 13.67 9.22 2.17
N GLN A 246 13.19 8.62 1.08
CA GLN A 246 13.93 8.64 -0.18
C GLN A 246 13.54 9.86 -1.00
N TYR A 247 14.54 10.66 -1.36
CA TYR A 247 14.39 11.74 -2.30
C TYR A 247 15.01 11.33 -3.63
N HIS A 248 14.25 11.44 -4.71
CA HIS A 248 14.79 11.19 -6.05
C HIS A 248 15.81 12.29 -6.38
N PRO A 249 17.04 11.94 -6.85
CA PRO A 249 18.12 12.93 -7.03
C PRO A 249 17.87 13.87 -8.22
N SER A 250 16.96 13.55 -9.09
CA SER A 250 16.59 14.37 -10.25
C SER A 250 15.08 14.40 -10.40
N GLY A 251 14.54 15.49 -10.90
CA GLY A 251 13.14 15.65 -11.21
C GLY A 251 12.96 16.74 -12.26
N SER A 252 11.83 16.72 -12.95
CA SER A 252 11.47 17.76 -13.90
C SER A 252 11.14 19.05 -13.15
N VAL A 253 11.57 20.18 -13.69
CA VAL A 253 11.22 21.53 -13.20
C VAL A 253 10.33 22.29 -14.19
N TYR A 254 10.14 21.74 -15.39
CA TYR A 254 9.32 22.34 -16.44
C TYR A 254 8.79 21.25 -17.40
N PRO A 255 7.56 21.35 -17.91
CA PRO A 255 6.54 22.32 -17.51
C PRO A 255 6.04 22.10 -16.08
N GLU A 256 5.37 23.10 -15.48
CA GLU A 256 4.93 23.09 -14.08
C GLU A 256 4.11 21.84 -13.71
N ALA A 257 3.35 21.29 -14.67
CA ALA A 257 2.58 20.06 -14.50
C ALA A 257 3.44 18.80 -14.24
N LEU A 258 4.75 18.85 -14.55
CA LEU A 258 5.70 17.75 -14.37
C LEU A 258 6.70 18.01 -13.23
N VAL A 259 6.49 19.06 -12.44
CA VAL A 259 7.42 19.38 -11.35
C VAL A 259 7.44 18.24 -10.33
N GLY A 260 8.64 17.69 -10.10
CA GLY A 260 8.89 16.62 -9.15
C GLY A 260 8.69 15.20 -9.73
N GLN A 261 8.43 15.08 -11.01
CA GLN A 261 8.41 13.79 -11.70
C GLN A 261 9.76 13.48 -12.34
#